data_d30367c9ea3e11841115bb63846253db
#
_entry.id   d30367c9ea3e11841115bb63846253db
#
_cell.length_a   1.000
_cell.length_b   1.000
_cell.length_c   1.000
_cell.angle_alpha   90.00
_cell.angle_beta   90.00
_cell.angle_gamma   90.00
#
_symmetry.space_group_name_H-M   'P 1'
#
loop_
_entity.id
_entity.type
_entity.pdbx_description
1 polymer ?
#
loop_
_entity_poly.entity_id
_entity_poly.type
_entity_poly.pdbx_seq_one_letter_code
_entity_poly.pdbx_strand_id
1 'polypeptide(L)'
;MPYNRAYFQKILLILQNETDIMITKLYNKFDKKSIPDLPRVTFQGKIVVVLNEEEANKAVEYLLSADILGIDSETRPVFKKGQHHKVALLQVSTRDICFLFRLNLIGMPPCIIRLLEDTTVLKVGLSLHDDFMMLHQRANFKKGRFIDLQDIVSQFGIEDLSLQKLYANLFHERITKRQQLSNWEAPVLTEQQKTYAATDAWTCIQIYERLQELHNTQNYETVIVSEPQPKNAERIGETDINGTQKND
;
A
#
# COMPACT_ATOMS: atom_id res chain seq x y z
N MET A 1 -58.12 -3.20 15.89
CA MET A 1 -57.24 -4.39 15.72
C MET A 1 -56.05 -4.19 16.63
N PRO A 2 -55.76 -5.08 17.58
CA PRO A 2 -54.60 -4.93 18.47
C PRO A 2 -53.34 -5.25 17.68
N TYR A 3 -52.48 -4.25 17.53
CA TYR A 3 -51.13 -4.45 16.97
C TYR A 3 -50.39 -5.44 17.86
N ASN A 4 -49.90 -6.51 17.21
CA ASN A 4 -49.26 -7.65 17.85
C ASN A 4 -47.90 -7.23 18.47
N ARG A 5 -47.93 -6.89 19.78
CA ARG A 5 -46.77 -6.49 20.57
C ARG A 5 -45.59 -7.49 20.46
N ALA A 6 -45.90 -8.79 20.26
CA ALA A 6 -44.92 -9.84 20.05
C ALA A 6 -44.23 -9.73 18.71
N TYR A 7 -44.92 -9.25 17.65
CA TYR A 7 -44.33 -9.02 16.35
C TYR A 7 -43.35 -7.83 16.36
N PHE A 8 -43.74 -6.75 17.07
CA PHE A 8 -42.87 -5.58 17.27
C PHE A 8 -41.63 -5.91 18.11
N GLN A 9 -41.77 -6.71 19.17
CA GLN A 9 -40.65 -7.17 19.98
C GLN A 9 -39.70 -8.08 19.16
N LYS A 10 -40.24 -8.94 18.26
CA LYS A 10 -39.45 -9.80 17.41
C LYS A 10 -38.68 -9.02 16.34
N ILE A 11 -39.30 -7.96 15.77
CA ILE A 11 -38.63 -7.04 14.86
C ILE A 11 -37.57 -6.22 15.60
N LEU A 12 -37.83 -5.74 16.81
CA LEU A 12 -36.86 -5.01 17.64
C LEU A 12 -35.67 -5.93 18.01
N LEU A 13 -35.93 -7.20 18.32
CA LEU A 13 -34.90 -8.21 18.62
C LEU A 13 -34.06 -8.54 17.37
N ILE A 14 -34.69 -8.61 16.19
CA ILE A 14 -33.99 -8.81 14.90
C ILE A 14 -33.14 -7.58 14.60
N LEU A 15 -33.67 -6.37 14.76
CA LEU A 15 -32.93 -5.12 14.57
C LEU A 15 -31.82 -4.92 15.60
N GLN A 16 -31.99 -5.44 16.85
CA GLN A 16 -30.95 -5.44 17.85
C GLN A 16 -29.86 -6.51 17.60
N ASN A 17 -30.20 -7.63 16.97
CA ASN A 17 -29.22 -8.66 16.58
C ASN A 17 -28.49 -8.34 15.26
N GLU A 18 -28.96 -7.39 14.45
CA GLU A 18 -28.28 -6.97 13.21
C GLU A 18 -27.26 -5.83 13.42
N THR A 19 -27.06 -5.36 14.65
CA THR A 19 -26.11 -4.29 14.95
C THR A 19 -25.10 -4.64 16.03
N ASP A 20 -24.54 -5.84 16.02
CA ASP A 20 -23.15 -5.97 16.44
C ASP A 20 -22.27 -5.45 15.27
N ILE A 21 -22.29 -4.14 15.10
CA ILE A 21 -21.36 -3.45 14.22
C ILE A 21 -19.96 -3.74 14.80
N MET A 22 -19.27 -4.73 14.25
CA MET A 22 -17.92 -5.06 14.71
C MET A 22 -17.04 -3.84 14.47
N ILE A 23 -16.66 -3.18 15.56
CA ILE A 23 -15.74 -2.05 15.53
C ILE A 23 -14.40 -2.54 14.95
N THR A 24 -13.95 -1.92 13.88
CA THR A 24 -12.66 -2.25 13.27
C THR A 24 -11.54 -1.74 14.16
N LYS A 25 -10.65 -2.63 14.60
CA LYS A 25 -9.44 -2.26 15.36
C LYS A 25 -8.32 -1.89 14.40
N LEU A 26 -7.86 -0.65 14.48
CA LEU A 26 -6.70 -0.15 13.77
C LEU A 26 -5.55 0.03 14.77
N TYR A 27 -4.38 -0.45 14.42
CA TYR A 27 -3.20 -0.27 15.25
C TYR A 27 -2.39 0.92 14.73
N ASN A 28 -1.91 1.80 15.64
CA ASN A 28 -0.99 2.86 15.22
C ASN A 28 0.27 2.28 14.60
N LYS A 29 0.77 1.15 15.15
CA LYS A 29 1.89 0.36 14.61
C LYS A 29 1.49 -1.12 14.58
N PHE A 30 1.38 -1.68 13.38
CA PHE A 30 1.07 -3.09 13.22
C PHE A 30 2.28 -3.98 13.52
N ASP A 31 2.11 -5.05 14.27
CA ASP A 31 3.23 -5.95 14.61
C ASP A 31 3.74 -6.68 13.36
N LYS A 32 4.95 -6.32 12.94
CA LYS A 32 5.60 -6.95 11.79
C LYS A 32 5.78 -8.47 11.96
N LYS A 33 5.90 -8.96 13.19
CA LYS A 33 6.14 -10.38 13.47
C LYS A 33 4.89 -11.24 13.21
N SER A 34 3.69 -10.67 13.32
CA SER A 34 2.44 -11.37 13.04
C SER A 34 2.11 -11.46 11.54
N ILE A 35 2.72 -10.62 10.70
CA ILE A 35 2.42 -10.58 9.25
C ILE A 35 2.64 -11.94 8.55
N PRO A 36 3.71 -12.72 8.83
CA PRO A 36 3.93 -14.01 8.15
C PRO A 36 2.80 -15.04 8.35
N ASP A 37 2.06 -14.93 9.44
CA ASP A 37 0.99 -15.87 9.80
C ASP A 37 -0.36 -15.50 9.15
N LEU A 38 -0.48 -14.30 8.59
CA LEU A 38 -1.70 -13.84 7.94
C LEU A 38 -1.92 -14.54 6.59
N PRO A 39 -3.19 -14.75 6.19
CA PRO A 39 -3.52 -15.27 4.86
C PRO A 39 -2.94 -14.36 3.77
N ARG A 40 -2.46 -14.97 2.69
CA ARG A 40 -1.87 -14.23 1.58
C ARG A 40 -2.95 -13.76 0.63
N VAL A 41 -2.90 -12.47 0.27
CA VAL A 41 -3.68 -11.88 -0.82
C VAL A 41 -2.84 -11.74 -2.09
N THR A 42 -3.49 -11.88 -3.24
CA THR A 42 -2.94 -11.59 -4.57
C THR A 42 -4.05 -11.09 -5.47
N PHE A 43 -3.71 -10.23 -6.41
CA PHE A 43 -4.65 -9.79 -7.45
C PHE A 43 -5.21 -10.98 -8.23
N GLN A 44 -6.53 -11.07 -8.34
CA GLN A 44 -7.24 -12.17 -9.01
C GLN A 44 -7.81 -11.75 -10.38
N GLY A 45 -7.68 -10.48 -10.73
CA GLY A 45 -8.18 -9.94 -12.00
C GLY A 45 -7.25 -10.22 -13.17
N LYS A 46 -7.55 -9.61 -14.30
CA LYS A 46 -6.78 -9.76 -15.54
C LYS A 46 -5.53 -8.90 -15.49
N ILE A 47 -4.36 -9.48 -15.81
CA ILE A 47 -3.09 -8.75 -15.93
C ILE A 47 -2.76 -8.64 -17.43
N VAL A 48 -2.53 -7.42 -17.91
CA VAL A 48 -2.17 -7.12 -19.29
C VAL A 48 -0.80 -6.48 -19.32
N VAL A 49 0.17 -7.13 -19.96
CA VAL A 49 1.51 -6.57 -20.17
C VAL A 49 1.51 -5.75 -21.45
N VAL A 50 1.88 -4.48 -21.36
CA VAL A 50 1.89 -3.52 -22.47
C VAL A 50 3.32 -3.37 -22.98
N LEU A 51 3.53 -3.73 -24.26
CA LEU A 51 4.85 -3.87 -24.88
C LEU A 51 5.13 -2.88 -26.01
N ASN A 52 4.12 -2.15 -26.46
CA ASN A 52 4.25 -1.16 -27.53
C ASN A 52 3.27 0.00 -27.31
N GLU A 53 3.45 1.07 -28.09
CA GLU A 53 2.68 2.30 -27.95
C GLU A 53 1.21 2.14 -28.35
N GLU A 54 0.90 1.30 -29.33
CA GLU A 54 -0.50 1.04 -29.74
C GLU A 54 -1.29 0.38 -28.60
N GLU A 55 -0.69 -0.63 -27.95
CA GLU A 55 -1.28 -1.26 -26.76
C GLU A 55 -1.41 -0.26 -25.60
N ALA A 56 -0.40 0.62 -25.40
CA ALA A 56 -0.45 1.65 -24.39
C ALA A 56 -1.58 2.65 -24.62
N ASN A 57 -1.81 3.07 -25.87
CA ASN A 57 -2.95 3.93 -26.19
C ASN A 57 -4.29 3.29 -25.84
N LYS A 58 -4.52 2.00 -26.25
CA LYS A 58 -5.75 1.27 -25.91
C LYS A 58 -5.94 1.10 -24.40
N ALA A 59 -4.86 0.79 -23.69
CA ALA A 59 -4.88 0.65 -22.23
C ALA A 59 -5.24 1.98 -21.54
N VAL A 60 -4.65 3.09 -21.97
CA VAL A 60 -4.92 4.41 -21.40
C VAL A 60 -6.35 4.86 -21.66
N GLU A 61 -6.91 4.64 -22.87
CA GLU A 61 -8.33 4.93 -23.13
C GLU A 61 -9.26 4.17 -22.16
N TYR A 62 -8.98 2.89 -21.92
CA TYR A 62 -9.72 2.09 -20.93
C TYR A 62 -9.56 2.66 -19.51
N LEU A 63 -8.33 2.96 -19.08
CA LEU A 63 -8.03 3.45 -17.73
C LEU A 63 -8.69 4.82 -17.47
N LEU A 64 -8.74 5.70 -18.47
CA LEU A 64 -9.38 7.01 -18.35
C LEU A 64 -10.91 6.95 -18.28
N SER A 65 -11.54 5.78 -18.50
CA SER A 65 -12.97 5.57 -18.29
C SER A 65 -13.31 5.08 -16.86
N ALA A 66 -12.30 4.80 -16.04
CA ALA A 66 -12.50 4.35 -14.67
C ALA A 66 -12.79 5.52 -13.72
N ASP A 67 -13.37 5.24 -12.56
CA ASP A 67 -13.58 6.21 -11.47
C ASP A 67 -12.35 6.36 -10.56
N ILE A 68 -11.60 5.26 -10.39
CA ILE A 68 -10.41 5.17 -9.56
C ILE A 68 -9.38 4.22 -10.17
N LEU A 69 -8.12 4.55 -10.00
CA LEU A 69 -6.98 3.73 -10.41
C LEU A 69 -6.00 3.58 -9.25
N GLY A 70 -5.47 2.36 -9.09
CA GLY A 70 -4.29 2.12 -8.27
C GLY A 70 -3.03 2.25 -9.11
N ILE A 71 -2.00 2.87 -8.57
CA ILE A 71 -0.74 3.09 -9.29
C ILE A 71 0.46 2.75 -8.42
N ASP A 72 1.47 2.17 -9.05
CA ASP A 72 2.76 1.87 -8.45
C ASP A 72 3.84 1.81 -9.53
N SER A 73 5.13 1.83 -9.16
CA SER A 73 6.22 1.71 -10.12
C SER A 73 7.35 0.82 -9.62
N GLU A 74 8.07 0.20 -10.57
CA GLU A 74 9.19 -0.67 -10.25
C GLU A 74 10.46 -0.28 -11.01
N THR A 75 11.55 -0.25 -10.26
CA THR A 75 12.89 0.03 -10.79
C THR A 75 13.80 -1.15 -10.50
N ARG A 76 14.65 -1.51 -11.44
CA ARG A 76 15.67 -2.53 -11.20
C ARG A 76 16.57 -2.11 -10.04
N PRO A 77 16.78 -2.97 -9.03
CA PRO A 77 17.63 -2.63 -7.89
C PRO A 77 19.09 -2.43 -8.28
N VAL A 78 19.73 -1.48 -7.61
CA VAL A 78 21.16 -1.17 -7.79
C VAL A 78 21.96 -1.78 -6.65
N PHE A 79 22.94 -2.62 -6.99
CA PHE A 79 23.85 -3.25 -6.04
C PHE A 79 25.29 -2.71 -6.11
N LYS A 80 25.59 -1.86 -7.11
CA LYS A 80 26.91 -1.25 -7.31
C LYS A 80 26.81 0.27 -7.23
N LYS A 81 27.69 0.90 -6.46
CA LYS A 81 27.77 2.36 -6.34
C LYS A 81 27.96 3.01 -7.72
N GLY A 82 27.22 4.09 -8.00
CA GLY A 82 27.29 4.85 -9.24
C GLY A 82 26.46 4.30 -10.41
N GLN A 83 25.76 3.16 -10.25
CA GLN A 83 24.74 2.74 -11.21
C GLN A 83 23.39 3.39 -10.90
N HIS A 84 22.62 3.71 -11.94
CA HIS A 84 21.27 4.23 -11.83
C HIS A 84 20.39 3.55 -12.87
N HIS A 85 19.20 3.14 -12.49
CA HIS A 85 18.17 2.61 -13.39
C HIS A 85 16.97 3.54 -13.37
N LYS A 86 16.36 3.75 -14.54
CA LYS A 86 15.08 4.46 -14.65
C LYS A 86 13.95 3.48 -14.32
N VAL A 87 12.79 3.98 -13.92
CA VAL A 87 11.59 3.16 -13.73
C VAL A 87 11.39 2.21 -14.91
N ALA A 88 11.40 0.92 -14.66
CA ALA A 88 11.29 -0.12 -15.70
C ALA A 88 9.83 -0.49 -15.99
N LEU A 89 8.99 -0.41 -14.99
CA LEU A 89 7.59 -0.82 -15.03
C LEU A 89 6.72 0.23 -14.34
N LEU A 90 5.61 0.59 -14.97
CA LEU A 90 4.52 1.35 -14.35
C LEU A 90 3.30 0.43 -14.30
N GLN A 91 2.76 0.21 -13.11
CA GLN A 91 1.54 -0.55 -12.89
C GLN A 91 0.37 0.41 -12.73
N VAL A 92 -0.70 0.20 -13.48
CA VAL A 92 -1.95 0.92 -13.30
C VAL A 92 -3.10 -0.06 -13.30
N SER A 93 -3.82 -0.12 -12.18
CA SER A 93 -4.89 -1.08 -11.95
C SER A 93 -6.24 -0.39 -11.82
N THR A 94 -7.27 -1.00 -12.39
CA THR A 94 -8.66 -0.88 -11.93
C THR A 94 -8.92 -1.96 -10.88
N ARG A 95 -10.18 -2.13 -10.44
CA ARG A 95 -10.53 -3.23 -9.52
C ARG A 95 -10.34 -4.62 -10.15
N ASP A 96 -10.45 -4.73 -11.47
CA ASP A 96 -10.53 -6.01 -12.18
C ASP A 96 -9.42 -6.24 -13.21
N ILE A 97 -8.75 -5.19 -13.68
CA ILE A 97 -7.70 -5.29 -14.70
C ILE A 97 -6.51 -4.43 -14.30
N CYS A 98 -5.32 -5.03 -14.32
CA CYS A 98 -4.07 -4.30 -14.12
C CYS A 98 -3.25 -4.28 -15.42
N PHE A 99 -2.81 -3.10 -15.83
CA PHE A 99 -1.93 -2.89 -16.95
C PHE A 99 -0.50 -2.66 -16.46
N LEU A 100 0.43 -3.44 -17.03
CA LEU A 100 1.85 -3.41 -16.72
C LEU A 100 2.59 -2.77 -17.89
N PHE A 101 2.80 -1.45 -17.84
CA PHE A 101 3.51 -0.71 -18.89
C PHE A 101 5.01 -0.91 -18.76
N ARG A 102 5.63 -1.61 -19.73
CA ARG A 102 7.07 -1.89 -19.76
C ARG A 102 7.86 -0.66 -20.21
N LEU A 103 8.02 0.34 -19.33
CA LEU A 103 8.67 1.60 -19.65
C LEU A 103 10.13 1.44 -20.12
N ASN A 104 10.80 0.36 -19.75
CA ASN A 104 12.10 0.02 -20.26
C ASN A 104 12.10 -0.37 -21.75
N LEU A 105 10.96 -0.75 -22.31
CA LEU A 105 10.78 -1.13 -23.72
C LEU A 105 10.11 -0.02 -24.53
N ILE A 106 9.03 0.58 -23.99
CA ILE A 106 8.20 1.53 -24.74
C ILE A 106 8.53 2.99 -24.44
N GLY A 107 9.40 3.26 -23.45
CA GLY A 107 9.64 4.63 -22.98
C GLY A 107 8.44 5.21 -22.26
N MET A 108 8.18 6.50 -22.50
CA MET A 108 7.08 7.27 -21.92
C MET A 108 6.28 7.92 -23.05
N PRO A 109 5.46 7.15 -23.79
CA PRO A 109 4.68 7.70 -24.90
C PRO A 109 3.64 8.73 -24.43
N PRO A 110 3.17 9.63 -25.31
CA PRO A 110 2.26 10.73 -24.95
C PRO A 110 0.98 10.29 -24.24
N CYS A 111 0.47 9.08 -24.52
CA CYS A 111 -0.71 8.57 -23.86
C CYS A 111 -0.48 8.31 -22.36
N ILE A 112 0.69 7.83 -21.95
CA ILE A 112 1.03 7.64 -20.53
C ILE A 112 1.18 9.01 -19.85
N ILE A 113 1.79 10.00 -20.51
CA ILE A 113 1.86 11.36 -19.99
C ILE A 113 0.44 11.90 -19.77
N ARG A 114 -0.45 11.75 -20.75
CA ARG A 114 -1.87 12.14 -20.64
C ARG A 114 -2.56 11.46 -19.45
N LEU A 115 -2.33 10.17 -19.22
CA LEU A 115 -2.88 9.44 -18.06
C LEU A 115 -2.38 10.03 -16.74
N LEU A 116 -1.08 10.34 -16.64
CA LEU A 116 -0.49 10.90 -15.43
C LEU A 116 -0.94 12.36 -15.19
N GLU A 117 -1.18 13.13 -16.25
CA GLU A 117 -1.66 14.52 -16.17
C GLU A 117 -3.18 14.65 -16.01
N ASP A 118 -3.94 13.57 -16.22
CA ASP A 118 -5.39 13.60 -16.12
C ASP A 118 -5.86 14.02 -14.72
N THR A 119 -6.79 14.98 -14.68
CA THR A 119 -7.34 15.58 -13.45
C THR A 119 -8.73 15.05 -13.10
N THR A 120 -9.33 14.21 -13.93
CA THR A 120 -10.68 13.68 -13.74
C THR A 120 -10.69 12.36 -13.00
N VAL A 121 -9.86 11.41 -13.42
CA VAL A 121 -9.75 10.09 -12.79
C VAL A 121 -8.84 10.16 -11.58
N LEU A 122 -9.34 9.68 -10.43
CA LEU A 122 -8.54 9.59 -9.22
C LEU A 122 -7.50 8.47 -9.35
N LYS A 123 -6.24 8.79 -9.09
CA LYS A 123 -5.13 7.82 -9.01
C LYS A 123 -4.62 7.73 -7.59
N VAL A 124 -4.56 6.53 -7.02
CA VAL A 124 -4.15 6.28 -5.64
C VAL A 124 -2.90 5.41 -5.62
N GLY A 125 -1.90 5.79 -4.86
CA GLY A 125 -0.68 5.01 -4.65
C GLY A 125 -0.10 5.23 -3.27
N LEU A 126 1.04 4.64 -3.01
CA LEU A 126 1.76 4.77 -1.74
C LEU A 126 3.17 5.28 -2.00
N SER A 127 3.62 6.32 -1.27
CA SER A 127 4.96 6.92 -1.45
C SER A 127 5.19 7.52 -2.85
N LEU A 128 4.15 8.10 -3.43
CA LEU A 128 4.13 8.60 -4.80
C LEU A 128 5.15 9.70 -5.08
N HIS A 129 5.65 10.38 -4.05
CA HIS A 129 6.67 11.41 -4.22
C HIS A 129 7.93 10.85 -4.89
N ASP A 130 8.41 9.71 -4.41
CA ASP A 130 9.61 9.05 -4.94
C ASP A 130 9.36 8.51 -6.34
N ASP A 131 8.18 7.92 -6.59
CA ASP A 131 7.77 7.45 -7.91
C ASP A 131 7.77 8.58 -8.94
N PHE A 132 7.22 9.75 -8.61
CA PHE A 132 7.23 10.91 -9.50
C PHE A 132 8.64 11.40 -9.79
N MET A 133 9.52 11.50 -8.79
CA MET A 133 10.92 11.87 -9.02
C MET A 133 11.59 10.92 -10.01
N MET A 134 11.34 9.61 -9.88
CA MET A 134 11.91 8.59 -10.76
C MET A 134 11.27 8.59 -12.15
N LEU A 135 9.96 8.82 -12.27
CA LEU A 135 9.24 8.92 -13.54
C LEU A 135 9.66 10.18 -14.32
N HIS A 136 9.95 11.30 -13.65
CA HIS A 136 10.48 12.51 -14.28
C HIS A 136 11.85 12.33 -14.93
N GLN A 137 12.61 11.29 -14.56
CA GLN A 137 13.83 10.93 -15.30
C GLN A 137 13.54 10.37 -16.71
N ARG A 138 12.27 10.01 -17.00
CA ARG A 138 11.85 9.52 -18.31
C ARG A 138 11.21 10.62 -19.17
N ALA A 139 10.32 11.42 -18.59
CA ALA A 139 9.67 12.53 -19.28
C ALA A 139 9.15 13.56 -18.28
N ASN A 140 9.05 14.81 -18.72
CA ASN A 140 8.38 15.87 -17.96
C ASN A 140 6.87 15.73 -18.12
N PHE A 141 6.13 15.82 -17.02
CA PHE A 141 4.67 15.86 -16.97
C PHE A 141 4.20 16.63 -15.74
N LYS A 142 2.96 17.11 -15.75
CA LYS A 142 2.32 17.73 -14.59
C LYS A 142 1.54 16.67 -13.83
N LYS A 143 1.63 16.70 -12.52
CA LYS A 143 0.85 15.79 -11.66
C LYS A 143 -0.65 16.11 -11.82
N GLY A 144 -1.44 15.12 -12.25
CA GLY A 144 -2.89 15.17 -12.31
C GLY A 144 -3.55 14.94 -10.95
N ARG A 145 -4.70 14.27 -10.92
CA ARG A 145 -5.42 13.97 -9.68
C ARG A 145 -4.89 12.70 -9.01
N PHE A 146 -4.10 12.89 -7.93
CA PHE A 146 -3.49 11.80 -7.17
C PHE A 146 -3.75 11.96 -5.67
N ILE A 147 -3.86 10.82 -4.98
CA ILE A 147 -3.80 10.72 -3.53
C ILE A 147 -2.67 9.77 -3.17
N ASP A 148 -1.76 10.22 -2.31
CA ASP A 148 -0.79 9.36 -1.63
C ASP A 148 -1.44 8.82 -0.35
N LEU A 149 -1.45 7.50 -0.18
CA LEU A 149 -2.01 6.87 1.01
C LEU A 149 -1.27 7.28 2.28
N GLN A 150 0.03 7.60 2.19
CA GLN A 150 0.79 8.09 3.34
C GLN A 150 0.25 9.41 3.90
N ASP A 151 -0.32 10.26 3.04
CA ASP A 151 -0.87 11.56 3.45
C ASP A 151 -2.17 11.43 4.25
N ILE A 152 -2.92 10.33 4.08
CA ILE A 152 -4.25 10.19 4.66
C ILE A 152 -4.32 9.20 5.83
N VAL A 153 -3.42 8.22 5.93
CA VAL A 153 -3.47 7.18 6.98
C VAL A 153 -3.29 7.74 8.40
N SER A 154 -2.57 8.85 8.55
CA SER A 154 -2.35 9.51 9.84
C SER A 154 -3.65 10.02 10.49
N GLN A 155 -4.67 10.34 9.68
CA GLN A 155 -6.00 10.76 10.16
C GLN A 155 -6.72 9.65 10.94
N PHE A 156 -6.32 8.39 10.73
CA PHE A 156 -6.82 7.21 11.43
C PHE A 156 -5.94 6.79 12.60
N GLY A 157 -4.96 7.61 12.97
CA GLY A 157 -3.98 7.29 14.01
C GLY A 157 -2.96 6.22 13.61
N ILE A 158 -2.82 5.90 12.32
CA ILE A 158 -1.86 4.93 11.79
C ILE A 158 -0.54 5.64 11.51
N GLU A 159 0.55 5.12 12.07
CA GLU A 159 1.92 5.63 11.90
C GLU A 159 2.73 4.81 10.89
N ASP A 160 2.26 3.61 10.53
CA ASP A 160 2.92 2.77 9.52
C ASP A 160 2.75 3.35 8.12
N LEU A 161 3.87 3.36 7.36
CA LEU A 161 3.94 3.93 6.02
C LEU A 161 4.29 2.89 4.93
N SER A 162 4.27 1.59 5.23
CA SER A 162 4.53 0.55 4.24
C SER A 162 3.25 -0.15 3.80
N LEU A 163 3.11 -0.40 2.50
CA LEU A 163 1.94 -1.04 1.89
C LEU A 163 1.57 -2.35 2.60
N GLN A 164 2.57 -3.20 2.88
CA GLN A 164 2.36 -4.48 3.57
C GLN A 164 1.77 -4.32 4.97
N LYS A 165 2.24 -3.34 5.76
CA LYS A 165 1.73 -3.10 7.11
C LYS A 165 0.35 -2.46 7.11
N LEU A 166 0.12 -1.50 6.20
CA LEU A 166 -1.19 -0.88 6.03
C LEU A 166 -2.23 -1.91 5.64
N TYR A 167 -1.91 -2.77 4.67
CA TYR A 167 -2.82 -3.81 4.23
C TYR A 167 -3.11 -4.82 5.36
N ALA A 168 -2.07 -5.26 6.08
CA ALA A 168 -2.22 -6.18 7.21
C ALA A 168 -3.08 -5.58 8.34
N ASN A 169 -2.91 -4.30 8.63
CA ASN A 169 -3.69 -3.58 9.64
C ASN A 169 -5.17 -3.47 9.29
N LEU A 170 -5.48 -3.18 8.00
CA LEU A 170 -6.84 -2.92 7.55
C LEU A 170 -7.64 -4.18 7.21
N PHE A 171 -6.96 -5.25 6.75
CA PHE A 171 -7.62 -6.42 6.18
C PHE A 171 -7.26 -7.74 6.89
N HIS A 172 -6.29 -7.73 7.81
CA HIS A 172 -5.74 -8.95 8.41
C HIS A 172 -5.27 -9.99 7.39
N GLU A 173 -4.73 -9.49 6.28
CA GLU A 173 -4.13 -10.25 5.19
C GLU A 173 -2.75 -9.71 4.87
N ARG A 174 -1.92 -10.46 4.15
CA ARG A 174 -0.56 -10.03 3.81
C ARG A 174 -0.29 -10.00 2.32
N ILE A 175 0.42 -8.95 1.90
CA ILE A 175 1.07 -8.81 0.62
C ILE A 175 2.49 -9.40 0.71
N THR A 176 2.97 -10.08 -0.33
CA THR A 176 4.35 -10.61 -0.38
C THR A 176 5.34 -9.53 -0.84
N LYS A 177 6.55 -9.52 -0.31
CA LYS A 177 7.67 -8.67 -0.78
C LYS A 177 8.71 -9.41 -1.63
N ARG A 178 8.42 -10.67 -2.02
CA ARG A 178 9.43 -11.55 -2.64
C ARG A 178 10.00 -11.04 -3.96
N GLN A 179 9.26 -10.23 -4.72
CA GLN A 179 9.68 -9.72 -6.03
C GLN A 179 10.22 -8.29 -6.00
N GLN A 180 10.17 -7.60 -4.87
CA GLN A 180 10.60 -6.20 -4.73
C GLN A 180 12.01 -5.93 -5.28
N LEU A 181 12.96 -6.84 -5.06
CA LEU A 181 14.35 -6.71 -5.51
C LEU A 181 14.66 -7.54 -6.76
N SER A 182 13.66 -7.83 -7.58
CA SER A 182 13.86 -8.61 -8.80
C SER A 182 14.32 -7.73 -9.99
N ASN A 183 14.76 -8.38 -11.09
CA ASN A 183 15.15 -7.66 -12.29
C ASN A 183 13.92 -7.24 -13.11
N TRP A 184 13.47 -6.03 -12.91
CA TRP A 184 12.33 -5.45 -13.62
C TRP A 184 12.63 -5.07 -15.08
N GLU A 185 13.90 -5.08 -15.49
CA GLU A 185 14.33 -4.89 -16.88
C GLU A 185 14.48 -6.21 -17.66
N ALA A 186 14.15 -7.36 -17.06
CA ALA A 186 14.22 -8.65 -17.73
C ALA A 186 13.42 -8.64 -19.05
N PRO A 187 13.86 -9.33 -20.12
CA PRO A 187 13.14 -9.37 -21.40
C PRO A 187 11.68 -9.81 -21.25
N VAL A 188 11.43 -10.78 -20.36
CA VAL A 188 10.09 -11.28 -20.03
C VAL A 188 9.93 -11.29 -18.52
N LEU A 189 8.83 -10.74 -18.04
CA LEU A 189 8.46 -10.82 -16.62
C LEU A 189 7.89 -12.20 -16.29
N THR A 190 8.31 -12.78 -15.19
CA THR A 190 7.72 -14.01 -14.65
C THR A 190 6.30 -13.79 -14.17
N GLU A 191 5.52 -14.87 -14.05
CA GLU A 191 4.16 -14.78 -13.48
C GLU A 191 4.16 -14.22 -12.05
N GLN A 192 5.19 -14.57 -11.25
CA GLN A 192 5.34 -14.04 -9.91
C GLN A 192 5.58 -12.52 -9.90
N GLN A 193 6.39 -12.01 -10.83
CA GLN A 193 6.61 -10.57 -10.97
C GLN A 193 5.33 -9.86 -11.39
N LYS A 194 4.63 -10.39 -12.39
CA LYS A 194 3.36 -9.81 -12.88
C LYS A 194 2.31 -9.75 -11.77
N THR A 195 2.12 -10.87 -11.06
CA THR A 195 1.17 -10.94 -9.95
C THR A 195 1.55 -9.98 -8.81
N TYR A 196 2.84 -9.90 -8.47
CA TYR A 196 3.34 -8.99 -7.45
C TYR A 196 3.03 -7.54 -7.82
N ALA A 197 3.45 -7.08 -9.00
CA ALA A 197 3.25 -5.72 -9.48
C ALA A 197 1.76 -5.33 -9.57
N ALA A 198 0.91 -6.25 -10.05
CA ALA A 198 -0.53 -6.02 -10.11
C ALA A 198 -1.16 -5.94 -8.71
N THR A 199 -0.68 -6.77 -7.76
CA THR A 199 -1.17 -6.75 -6.38
C THR A 199 -0.85 -5.43 -5.70
N ASP A 200 0.37 -4.89 -5.85
CA ASP A 200 0.79 -3.65 -5.19
C ASP A 200 -0.06 -2.46 -5.69
N ALA A 201 -0.25 -2.31 -7.00
CA ALA A 201 -1.12 -1.25 -7.54
C ALA A 201 -2.59 -1.41 -7.12
N TRP A 202 -3.15 -2.63 -7.21
CA TRP A 202 -4.54 -2.89 -6.89
C TRP A 202 -4.86 -2.70 -5.39
N THR A 203 -3.97 -3.09 -4.51
CA THR A 203 -4.18 -2.93 -3.06
C THR A 203 -4.22 -1.48 -2.62
N CYS A 204 -3.64 -0.55 -3.39
CA CYS A 204 -3.80 0.88 -3.14
C CYS A 204 -5.26 1.32 -3.26
N ILE A 205 -6.02 0.80 -4.24
CA ILE A 205 -7.46 1.06 -4.35
C ILE A 205 -8.19 0.53 -3.13
N GLN A 206 -7.93 -0.71 -2.74
CA GLN A 206 -8.60 -1.34 -1.60
C GLN A 206 -8.36 -0.60 -0.30
N ILE A 207 -7.11 -0.21 -0.03
CA ILE A 207 -6.76 0.59 1.15
C ILE A 207 -7.53 1.91 1.14
N TYR A 208 -7.53 2.62 0.01
CA TYR A 208 -8.25 3.88 -0.10
C TYR A 208 -9.75 3.72 0.16
N GLU A 209 -10.40 2.76 -0.49
CA GLU A 209 -11.83 2.48 -0.33
C GLU A 209 -12.16 2.09 1.12
N ARG A 210 -11.31 1.27 1.76
CA ARG A 210 -11.51 0.90 3.17
C ARG A 210 -11.37 2.10 4.11
N LEU A 211 -10.39 2.97 3.88
CA LEU A 211 -10.23 4.20 4.66
C LEU A 211 -11.43 5.14 4.45
N GLN A 212 -11.95 5.27 3.22
CA GLN A 212 -13.17 6.05 2.97
C GLN A 212 -14.40 5.47 3.68
N GLU A 213 -14.57 4.15 3.67
CA GLU A 213 -15.63 3.47 4.42
C GLU A 213 -15.53 3.76 5.92
N LEU A 214 -14.35 3.59 6.51
CA LEU A 214 -14.09 3.86 7.92
C LEU A 214 -14.31 5.34 8.28
N HIS A 215 -13.91 6.25 7.40
CA HIS A 215 -14.17 7.67 7.57
C HIS A 215 -15.67 7.99 7.58
N ASN A 216 -16.43 7.41 6.66
CA ASN A 216 -17.87 7.67 6.54
C ASN A 216 -18.69 7.03 7.66
N THR A 217 -18.30 5.84 8.10
CA THR A 217 -19.05 5.09 9.13
C THR A 217 -18.59 5.42 10.54
N GLN A 218 -17.38 5.95 10.73
CA GLN A 218 -16.74 6.16 12.05
C GLN A 218 -16.66 4.87 12.88
N ASN A 219 -16.73 3.71 12.24
CA ASN A 219 -16.83 2.41 12.88
C ASN A 219 -15.43 1.78 13.07
N TYR A 220 -14.56 2.47 13.76
CA TYR A 220 -13.23 1.98 14.11
C TYR A 220 -12.75 2.56 15.45
N GLU A 221 -11.81 1.87 16.06
CA GLU A 221 -11.03 2.33 17.19
C GLU A 221 -9.54 2.20 16.91
N THR A 222 -8.75 3.18 17.32
CA THR A 222 -7.29 3.12 17.18
C THR A 222 -6.67 2.60 18.47
N VAL A 223 -5.96 1.47 18.36
CA VAL A 223 -5.21 0.84 19.43
C VAL A 223 -3.78 1.37 19.42
N ILE A 224 -3.38 2.04 20.48
CA ILE A 224 -2.01 2.55 20.64
C ILE A 224 -1.11 1.45 21.20
N VAL A 225 -0.17 1.00 20.38
CA VAL A 225 0.88 0.05 20.79
C VAL A 225 2.06 0.84 21.30
N SER A 226 2.32 0.79 22.62
CA SER A 226 3.49 1.40 23.22
C SER A 226 4.77 0.64 22.83
N GLU A 227 5.82 1.36 22.48
CA GLU A 227 7.13 0.73 22.30
C GLU A 227 7.63 0.19 23.66
N PRO A 228 8.22 -1.01 23.70
CA PRO A 228 8.86 -1.48 24.93
C PRO A 228 9.94 -0.48 25.32
N GLN A 229 9.87 0.04 26.55
CA GLN A 229 10.90 0.93 27.04
C GLN A 229 12.27 0.22 26.95
N PRO A 230 13.32 0.90 26.51
CA PRO A 230 14.65 0.32 26.52
C PRO A 230 14.95 -0.11 27.96
N LYS A 231 15.26 -1.37 28.18
CA LYS A 231 15.73 -1.87 29.48
C LYS A 231 16.94 -1.02 29.83
N ASN A 232 16.81 -0.20 30.88
CA ASN A 232 17.94 0.55 31.46
C ASN A 232 19.07 -0.47 31.67
N ALA A 233 20.17 -0.24 30.98
CA ALA A 233 21.41 -0.90 31.33
C ALA A 233 21.72 -0.45 32.78
N GLU A 234 21.54 -1.36 33.73
CA GLU A 234 22.00 -1.17 35.11
C GLU A 234 23.48 -0.83 35.01
N ARG A 235 23.78 0.39 35.36
CA ARG A 235 25.15 0.81 35.64
C ARG A 235 25.59 0.01 36.85
N ILE A 236 26.36 -1.05 36.64
CA ILE A 236 27.20 -1.62 37.68
C ILE A 236 28.32 -0.63 37.87
N GLY A 237 28.08 0.28 38.80
CA GLY A 237 29.08 1.14 39.37
C GLY A 237 29.33 0.63 40.77
N GLU A 238 30.30 -0.21 40.95
CA GLU A 238 30.97 -0.37 42.26
C GLU A 238 32.44 -0.10 42.08
N THR A 239 32.78 1.08 42.56
CA THR A 239 34.12 1.46 42.98
C THR A 239 34.39 0.81 44.31
N ASP A 240 35.30 -0.14 44.39
CA ASP A 240 35.99 -0.43 45.63
C ASP A 240 37.34 0.26 45.65
N ILE A 241 37.31 1.34 46.40
CA ILE A 241 38.52 1.98 46.94
C ILE A 241 38.83 1.32 48.28
N ASN A 242 39.85 0.51 48.36
CA ASN A 242 40.52 0.31 49.62
C ASN A 242 42.03 0.20 49.41
N GLY A 243 42.71 1.17 50.03
CA GLY A 243 44.11 1.34 50.01
C GLY A 243 44.85 0.29 50.84
N THR A 244 46.10 0.16 50.51
CA THR A 244 47.12 -0.11 51.51
C THR A 244 48.47 0.49 51.06
N GLN A 245 48.92 1.51 51.78
CA GLN A 245 50.32 1.90 51.84
C GLN A 245 51.10 0.73 52.40
N LYS A 246 52.30 0.50 51.85
CA LYS A 246 53.50 0.15 52.60
C LYS A 246 54.77 0.45 51.79
N ASN A 247 55.54 1.29 52.39
CA ASN A 247 56.97 1.53 52.31
C ASN A 247 57.82 0.32 51.87
N ASP A 248 58.74 0.56 50.98
CA ASP A 248 60.19 0.63 51.17
C ASP A 248 60.88 1.14 49.90
#